data_c55aa12d3599a5dc28cc1fd29f6bdfab
#
_entry.id   c55aa12d3599a5dc28cc1fd29f6bdfab
#
_cell.length_a   1.000
_cell.length_b   1.000
_cell.length_c   1.000
_cell.angle_alpha   90.00
_cell.angle_beta   90.00
_cell.angle_gamma   90.00
#
_symmetry.space_group_name_H-M   'P 1'
#
loop_
_entity.id
_entity.type
_entity.pdbx_description
1 polymer ?
#
loop_
_entity_poly.entity_id
_entity_poly.type
_entity_poly.pdbx_seq_one_letter_code
_entity_poly.pdbx_strand_id
1 'polypeptide(L)'
;MAPLGRISWMGQVDAVLASVSDMLYSWGLMWLLIGAGVFFTVRTRGVQVRHTDAIAASVVGSRDGSHGGITSFQAFAVGLACRVGTGNIVGVALALILGGPGAVLWMWLVAILGTATAFSEATLAQLFKVRRPDGTFRGGPAYYISRGLGLPILGGVFAVVFLIANGLVMPMVQANAITASLQGAGGLSPSLGAVLVVALTAPVLLGGLRAMARVAEYLAPFMALAYLVLVLAILLTHPVQALEALTSIIEGAFGLRQGLGGLAGGVTAALLNGVRRGLFSNEAGLGGAACAAGSATVSHPVQQGFIQAFGVVVDTLFVCTATALAIPVAGADVLQPGASAKESAGTLTQDAIAHLVGEWSRWPMALLVVVLAYTTIIGAFSYAQVCLDYLTDRPWGARTLQIGAVICAGIGSVQQLTTVWTLADVLLGLGAIINLVALVLLSRWVVGALRDWEARRGMSTAKGDQSVFRGDSEYLPAPLPEGAWEYSTGR
;
A
#
# COMPACT_ATOMS: atom_id res chain seq x y z
N MET A 1 -37.83 28.18 -13.24
CA MET A 1 -37.90 27.20 -12.14
C MET A 1 -37.29 25.91 -12.67
N ALA A 2 -36.02 25.64 -12.35
CA ALA A 2 -35.42 24.38 -12.66
C ALA A 2 -35.97 23.30 -11.71
N PRO A 3 -36.26 22.06 -12.17
CA PRO A 3 -36.78 21.04 -11.30
C PRO A 3 -35.69 20.68 -10.29
N LEU A 4 -35.99 20.81 -9.00
CA LEU A 4 -35.23 20.21 -7.91
C LEU A 4 -35.20 18.68 -8.13
N GLY A 5 -34.20 18.21 -8.87
CA GLY A 5 -33.99 16.81 -9.12
C GLY A 5 -33.80 16.09 -7.79
N ARG A 6 -34.59 15.07 -7.52
CA ARG A 6 -34.41 14.12 -6.43
C ARG A 6 -33.01 13.57 -6.57
N ILE A 7 -32.07 13.99 -5.69
CA ILE A 7 -30.76 13.33 -5.55
C ILE A 7 -31.11 11.88 -5.27
N SER A 8 -30.64 10.96 -6.13
CA SER A 8 -30.88 9.54 -5.93
C SER A 8 -30.27 9.14 -4.57
N TRP A 9 -30.81 8.13 -3.90
CA TRP A 9 -30.27 7.63 -2.64
C TRP A 9 -28.76 7.36 -2.74
N MET A 10 -28.30 6.83 -3.87
CA MET A 10 -26.86 6.61 -4.15
C MET A 10 -26.08 7.93 -4.16
N GLY A 11 -26.60 8.99 -4.77
CA GLY A 11 -25.93 10.30 -4.78
C GLY A 11 -25.84 10.94 -3.38
N GLN A 12 -26.77 10.65 -2.47
CA GLN A 12 -26.68 11.09 -1.07
C GLN A 12 -25.58 10.31 -0.33
N VAL A 13 -25.48 9.00 -0.55
CA VAL A 13 -24.41 8.17 0.04
C VAL A 13 -23.03 8.62 -0.44
N ASP A 14 -22.87 8.87 -1.74
CA ASP A 14 -21.61 9.35 -2.31
C ASP A 14 -21.20 10.72 -1.73
N ALA A 15 -22.14 11.63 -1.56
CA ALA A 15 -21.91 12.94 -0.96
C ALA A 15 -21.46 12.83 0.52
N VAL A 16 -22.09 11.96 1.29
CA VAL A 16 -21.72 11.70 2.69
C VAL A 16 -20.32 11.07 2.76
N LEU A 17 -20.05 10.04 1.95
CA LEU A 17 -18.73 9.39 1.89
C LEU A 17 -17.62 10.39 1.52
N ALA A 18 -17.87 11.23 0.52
CA ALA A 18 -16.92 12.26 0.09
C ALA A 18 -16.64 13.25 1.23
N SER A 19 -17.69 13.74 1.91
CA SER A 19 -17.55 14.65 3.05
C SER A 19 -16.77 14.04 4.20
N VAL A 20 -17.03 12.77 4.55
CA VAL A 20 -16.29 12.04 5.59
C VAL A 20 -14.83 11.85 5.18
N SER A 21 -14.58 11.44 3.93
CA SER A 21 -13.22 11.29 3.41
C SER A 21 -12.45 12.62 3.46
N ASP A 22 -13.05 13.71 3.00
CA ASP A 22 -12.41 15.03 3.02
C ASP A 22 -12.13 15.51 4.43
N MET A 23 -13.03 15.31 5.38
CA MET A 23 -12.82 15.64 6.79
C MET A 23 -11.67 14.83 7.38
N LEU A 24 -11.62 13.52 7.14
CA LEU A 24 -10.55 12.65 7.66
C LEU A 24 -9.17 13.09 7.15
N TYR A 25 -9.05 13.35 5.85
CA TYR A 25 -7.75 13.68 5.25
C TYR A 25 -7.34 15.13 5.51
N SER A 26 -8.25 16.10 5.41
CA SER A 26 -7.91 17.52 5.54
C SER A 26 -7.52 17.93 6.96
N TRP A 27 -8.18 17.37 7.98
CA TRP A 27 -8.01 17.83 9.37
C TRP A 27 -7.16 16.90 10.25
N GLY A 28 -7.09 15.63 9.96
CA GLY A 28 -6.44 14.68 10.86
C GLY A 28 -5.32 13.87 10.21
N LEU A 29 -5.71 13.04 9.26
CA LEU A 29 -4.84 11.98 8.75
C LEU A 29 -3.59 12.51 8.03
N MET A 30 -3.72 13.57 7.23
CA MET A 30 -2.58 14.17 6.53
C MET A 30 -1.48 14.61 7.50
N TRP A 31 -1.85 15.34 8.54
CA TRP A 31 -0.88 15.84 9.53
C TRP A 31 -0.33 14.71 10.40
N LEU A 32 -1.16 13.72 10.73
CA LEU A 32 -0.74 12.54 11.48
C LEU A 32 0.27 11.70 10.68
N LEU A 33 0.07 11.53 9.38
CA LEU A 33 1.00 10.81 8.49
C LEU A 33 2.35 11.52 8.38
N ILE A 34 2.34 12.81 8.05
CA ILE A 34 3.56 13.59 7.95
C ILE A 34 4.27 13.64 9.30
N GLY A 35 3.52 13.92 10.37
CA GLY A 35 4.04 13.98 11.74
C GLY A 35 4.64 12.65 12.20
N ALA A 36 3.98 11.54 11.96
CA ALA A 36 4.50 10.21 12.27
C ALA A 36 5.75 9.88 11.44
N GLY A 37 5.76 10.21 10.15
CA GLY A 37 6.92 10.02 9.29
C GLY A 37 8.13 10.80 9.76
N VAL A 38 7.97 12.09 10.10
CA VAL A 38 9.01 12.92 10.71
C VAL A 38 9.45 12.36 12.07
N PHE A 39 8.48 12.03 12.93
CA PHE A 39 8.75 11.47 14.24
C PHE A 39 9.61 10.20 14.16
N PHE A 40 9.23 9.24 13.30
CA PHE A 40 10.01 8.01 13.15
C PHE A 40 11.35 8.25 12.47
N THR A 41 11.45 9.16 11.49
CA THR A 41 12.72 9.55 10.90
C THR A 41 13.69 10.07 11.97
N VAL A 42 13.24 10.99 12.83
CA VAL A 42 14.05 11.52 13.92
C VAL A 42 14.35 10.45 14.97
N ARG A 43 13.33 9.68 15.36
CA ARG A 43 13.42 8.68 16.45
C ARG A 43 14.35 7.52 16.12
N THR A 44 14.40 7.11 14.84
CA THR A 44 15.31 6.08 14.32
C THR A 44 16.62 6.66 13.78
N ARG A 45 16.85 7.97 13.94
CA ARG A 45 18.04 8.69 13.44
C ARG A 45 18.24 8.53 11.93
N GLY A 46 17.16 8.65 11.16
CA GLY A 46 17.19 8.54 9.70
C GLY A 46 17.51 7.13 9.22
N VAL A 47 16.82 6.11 9.75
CA VAL A 47 17.03 4.69 9.41
C VAL A 47 17.05 4.44 7.90
N GLN A 48 16.19 5.12 7.16
CA GLN A 48 16.05 5.01 5.70
C GLN A 48 17.28 5.49 4.91
N VAL A 49 18.11 6.35 5.51
CA VAL A 49 19.34 6.86 4.88
C VAL A 49 20.58 6.18 5.49
N ARG A 50 20.58 5.99 6.79
CA ARG A 50 21.73 5.48 7.55
C ARG A 50 21.99 4.00 7.31
N HIS A 51 20.96 3.22 6.96
CA HIS A 51 21.04 1.77 6.75
C HIS A 51 20.60 1.35 5.34
N THR A 52 20.88 2.15 4.32
CA THR A 52 20.56 1.83 2.92
C THR A 52 21.20 0.52 2.45
N ASP A 53 22.41 0.23 2.92
CA ASP A 53 23.12 -1.03 2.67
C ASP A 53 22.39 -2.25 3.27
N ALA A 54 21.88 -2.12 4.50
CA ALA A 54 21.09 -3.16 5.14
C ALA A 54 19.71 -3.34 4.49
N ILE A 55 19.08 -2.25 4.05
CA ILE A 55 17.84 -2.27 3.28
C ILE A 55 18.05 -3.04 1.97
N ALA A 56 19.12 -2.74 1.22
CA ALA A 56 19.43 -3.44 -0.02
C ALA A 56 19.80 -4.93 0.23
N ALA A 57 20.61 -5.20 1.24
CA ALA A 57 21.00 -6.57 1.60
C ALA A 57 19.80 -7.43 2.06
N SER A 58 18.79 -6.84 2.71
CA SER A 58 17.62 -7.56 3.19
C SER A 58 16.80 -8.19 2.06
N VAL A 59 16.84 -7.61 0.87
CA VAL A 59 16.13 -8.13 -0.31
C VAL A 59 16.82 -9.39 -0.83
N VAL A 60 18.16 -9.41 -0.88
CA VAL A 60 18.96 -10.53 -1.42
C VAL A 60 18.93 -11.72 -0.46
N GLY A 61 19.10 -11.49 0.85
CA GLY A 61 19.14 -12.53 1.89
C GLY A 61 17.78 -13.07 2.35
N SER A 62 16.67 -12.59 1.77
CA SER A 62 15.32 -12.83 2.29
C SER A 62 14.69 -14.17 1.88
N ARG A 63 15.38 -14.96 1.03
CA ARG A 63 14.85 -16.24 0.49
C ARG A 63 15.21 -17.46 1.32
N ASP A 64 16.15 -17.34 2.26
CA ASP A 64 16.62 -18.45 3.05
C ASP A 64 15.68 -18.82 4.20
N GLY A 65 15.36 -20.11 4.27
CA GLY A 65 14.91 -20.88 5.41
C GLY A 65 13.59 -20.46 6.11
N SER A 66 12.46 -21.04 5.69
CA SER A 66 11.25 -20.98 6.50
C SER A 66 10.91 -22.38 7.06
N HIS A 67 11.21 -22.63 8.32
CA HIS A 67 10.56 -23.73 9.05
C HIS A 67 9.17 -23.25 9.51
N GLY A 68 8.13 -23.63 8.79
CA GLY A 68 6.74 -23.51 9.25
C GLY A 68 5.94 -22.26 8.78
N GLY A 69 6.55 -21.18 8.29
CA GLY A 69 5.87 -19.94 7.87
C GLY A 69 6.08 -19.58 6.38
N ILE A 70 5.81 -18.32 6.02
CA ILE A 70 6.25 -17.74 4.76
C ILE A 70 7.64 -17.15 4.93
N THR A 71 8.44 -17.13 3.84
CA THR A 71 9.78 -16.52 3.88
C THR A 71 9.67 -15.00 4.02
N SER A 72 10.79 -14.36 4.39
CA SER A 72 10.88 -12.90 4.43
C SER A 72 10.58 -12.28 3.07
N PHE A 73 11.09 -12.90 1.98
CA PHE A 73 10.80 -12.45 0.62
C PHE A 73 9.34 -12.63 0.21
N GLN A 74 8.69 -13.75 0.58
CA GLN A 74 7.28 -13.96 0.33
C GLN A 74 6.40 -12.91 1.03
N ALA A 75 6.72 -12.56 2.28
CA ALA A 75 6.03 -11.49 2.99
C ALA A 75 6.24 -10.11 2.33
N PHE A 76 7.44 -9.84 1.85
CA PHE A 76 7.75 -8.66 1.05
C PHE A 76 6.96 -8.64 -0.26
N ALA A 77 6.92 -9.76 -0.97
CA ALA A 77 6.22 -9.88 -2.24
C ALA A 77 4.70 -9.70 -2.09
N VAL A 78 4.11 -10.21 -0.98
CA VAL A 78 2.70 -9.94 -0.64
C VAL A 78 2.48 -8.44 -0.40
N GLY A 79 3.38 -7.80 0.37
CA GLY A 79 3.35 -6.35 0.59
C GLY A 79 3.53 -5.56 -0.71
N LEU A 80 4.46 -5.97 -1.57
CA LEU A 80 4.69 -5.35 -2.87
C LEU A 80 3.49 -5.54 -3.82
N ALA A 81 2.89 -6.73 -3.83
CA ALA A 81 1.70 -7.03 -4.63
C ALA A 81 0.50 -6.14 -4.27
N CYS A 82 0.37 -5.77 -2.99
CA CYS A 82 -0.69 -4.86 -2.57
C CYS A 82 -0.37 -3.40 -2.92
N ARG A 83 0.87 -2.98 -2.74
CA ARG A 83 1.33 -1.62 -3.08
C ARG A 83 1.36 -1.37 -4.58
N VAL A 84 2.08 -2.22 -5.34
CA VAL A 84 2.23 -2.07 -6.79
C VAL A 84 0.99 -2.63 -7.49
N GLY A 85 -0.02 -1.79 -7.61
CA GLY A 85 -1.34 -2.11 -8.13
C GLY A 85 -2.00 -0.94 -8.84
N THR A 86 -3.31 -0.87 -8.73
CA THR A 86 -4.07 0.24 -9.34
C THR A 86 -3.77 1.59 -8.67
N GLY A 87 -3.25 1.60 -7.44
CA GLY A 87 -2.78 2.81 -6.77
C GLY A 87 -1.73 3.57 -7.57
N ASN A 88 -0.80 2.84 -8.20
CA ASN A 88 0.28 3.42 -9.00
C ASN A 88 -0.18 3.88 -10.39
N ILE A 89 -1.28 3.40 -10.89
CA ILE A 89 -1.82 3.72 -12.23
C ILE A 89 -3.00 4.65 -12.11
N VAL A 90 -4.13 4.18 -11.56
CA VAL A 90 -5.37 4.96 -11.40
C VAL A 90 -5.23 5.99 -10.27
N GLY A 91 -4.57 5.62 -9.15
CA GLY A 91 -4.35 6.53 -8.03
C GLY A 91 -3.48 7.73 -8.40
N VAL A 92 -2.40 7.51 -9.17
CA VAL A 92 -1.56 8.60 -9.70
C VAL A 92 -2.33 9.44 -10.71
N ALA A 93 -3.13 8.82 -11.59
CA ALA A 93 -4.00 9.55 -12.51
C ALA A 93 -4.99 10.45 -11.76
N LEU A 94 -5.61 9.96 -10.68
CA LEU A 94 -6.46 10.78 -9.80
C LEU A 94 -5.69 11.92 -9.13
N ALA A 95 -4.44 11.68 -8.68
CA ALA A 95 -3.60 12.74 -8.12
C ALA A 95 -3.34 13.86 -9.13
N LEU A 96 -3.03 13.51 -10.38
CA LEU A 96 -2.78 14.45 -11.46
C LEU A 96 -4.06 15.22 -11.86
N ILE A 97 -5.20 14.54 -11.94
CA ILE A 97 -6.49 15.19 -12.26
C ILE A 97 -6.91 16.18 -11.17
N LEU A 98 -6.85 15.77 -9.90
CA LEU A 98 -7.41 16.53 -8.77
C LEU A 98 -6.43 17.52 -8.15
N GLY A 99 -5.14 17.16 -8.13
CA GLY A 99 -4.08 17.95 -7.49
C GLY A 99 -3.08 18.55 -8.47
N GLY A 100 -3.21 18.26 -9.77
CA GLY A 100 -2.25 18.65 -10.78
C GLY A 100 -0.90 17.93 -10.64
N PRO A 101 0.09 18.26 -11.51
CA PRO A 101 1.41 17.64 -11.47
C PRO A 101 2.11 17.78 -10.12
N GLY A 102 1.89 18.90 -9.42
CA GLY A 102 2.48 19.16 -8.09
C GLY A 102 2.12 18.12 -7.01
N ALA A 103 1.02 17.38 -7.14
CA ALA A 103 0.64 16.33 -6.22
C ALA A 103 1.73 15.24 -6.12
N VAL A 104 2.47 15.00 -7.19
CA VAL A 104 3.52 13.99 -7.26
C VAL A 104 4.68 14.29 -6.30
N LEU A 105 5.09 15.55 -6.19
CA LEU A 105 6.15 15.95 -5.23
C LEU A 105 5.72 15.64 -3.79
N TRP A 106 4.46 15.87 -3.46
CA TRP A 106 3.93 15.53 -2.14
C TRP A 106 3.82 14.01 -1.93
N MET A 107 3.53 13.22 -2.98
CA MET A 107 3.64 11.76 -2.92
C MET A 107 5.07 11.31 -2.60
N TRP A 108 6.10 11.91 -3.24
CA TRP A 108 7.50 11.59 -2.94
C TRP A 108 7.87 11.92 -1.50
N LEU A 109 7.46 13.08 -1.00
CA LEU A 109 7.73 13.48 0.38
C LEU A 109 7.11 12.50 1.37
N VAL A 110 5.85 12.13 1.18
CA VAL A 110 5.16 11.14 2.02
C VAL A 110 5.82 9.77 1.93
N ALA A 111 6.32 9.36 0.76
CA ALA A 111 7.05 8.10 0.62
C ALA A 111 8.38 8.10 1.36
N ILE A 112 9.18 9.18 1.23
CA ILE A 112 10.47 9.32 1.93
C ILE A 112 10.28 9.27 3.44
N LEU A 113 9.32 10.01 3.97
CA LEU A 113 8.96 10.00 5.39
C LEU A 113 8.32 8.66 5.79
N GLY A 114 7.42 8.15 4.96
CA GLY A 114 6.72 6.89 5.14
C GLY A 114 7.63 5.66 5.19
N THR A 115 8.82 5.74 4.57
CA THR A 115 9.82 4.66 4.65
C THR A 115 10.20 4.34 6.10
N ALA A 116 10.39 5.37 6.96
CA ALA A 116 10.66 5.16 8.39
C ALA A 116 9.44 4.64 9.15
N THR A 117 8.22 5.03 8.74
CA THR A 117 6.97 4.51 9.29
C THR A 117 6.79 3.04 8.94
N ALA A 118 6.98 2.65 7.68
CA ALA A 118 6.88 1.26 7.21
C ALA A 118 7.94 0.35 7.88
N PHE A 119 9.16 0.86 8.06
CA PHE A 119 10.17 0.19 8.87
C PHE A 119 9.66 -0.10 10.29
N SER A 120 9.07 0.90 10.92
CA SER A 120 8.63 0.83 12.31
C SER A 120 7.44 -0.12 12.48
N GLU A 121 6.44 -0.05 11.61
CA GLU A 121 5.26 -0.92 11.70
C GLU A 121 5.59 -2.38 11.41
N ALA A 122 6.46 -2.68 10.44
CA ALA A 122 6.88 -4.04 10.15
C ALA A 122 7.74 -4.64 11.27
N THR A 123 8.60 -3.83 11.88
CA THR A 123 9.37 -4.22 13.07
C THR A 123 8.45 -4.56 14.24
N LEU A 124 7.44 -3.72 14.54
CA LEU A 124 6.46 -3.98 15.61
C LEU A 124 5.61 -5.23 15.31
N ALA A 125 5.22 -5.43 14.06
CA ALA A 125 4.47 -6.61 13.66
C ALA A 125 5.26 -7.90 13.93
N GLN A 126 6.55 -7.88 13.74
CA GLN A 126 7.44 -8.98 14.07
C GLN A 126 7.68 -9.16 15.57
N LEU A 127 7.86 -8.06 16.33
CA LEU A 127 8.05 -8.13 17.79
C LEU A 127 6.87 -8.80 18.49
N PHE A 128 5.64 -8.43 18.12
CA PHE A 128 4.41 -8.89 18.78
C PHE A 128 3.66 -9.98 18.02
N LYS A 129 4.30 -10.66 17.05
CA LYS A 129 3.69 -11.78 16.33
C LYS A 129 3.38 -12.95 17.26
N VAL A 130 2.43 -13.77 16.86
CA VAL A 130 2.04 -14.99 17.56
C VAL A 130 2.30 -16.21 16.67
N ARG A 131 2.64 -17.33 17.32
CA ARG A 131 2.74 -18.64 16.65
C ARG A 131 1.38 -19.32 16.70
N ARG A 132 0.92 -19.83 15.56
CA ARG A 132 -0.30 -20.61 15.47
C ARG A 132 -0.03 -22.11 15.68
N PRO A 133 -1.06 -22.91 15.98
CA PRO A 133 -0.91 -24.36 16.15
C PRO A 133 -0.33 -25.08 14.91
N ASP A 134 -0.54 -24.55 13.71
CA ASP A 134 0.01 -25.06 12.45
C ASP A 134 1.49 -24.67 12.20
N GLY A 135 2.13 -24.03 13.19
CA GLY A 135 3.52 -23.57 13.13
C GLY A 135 3.72 -22.26 12.35
N THR A 136 2.67 -21.67 11.74
CA THR A 136 2.76 -20.37 11.05
C THR A 136 2.72 -19.22 12.04
N PHE A 137 3.07 -18.02 11.55
CA PHE A 137 3.04 -16.79 12.35
C PHE A 137 1.93 -15.84 11.88
N ARG A 138 1.41 -15.05 12.82
CA ARG A 138 0.51 -13.92 12.55
C ARG A 138 0.95 -12.73 13.38
N GLY A 139 0.92 -11.56 12.76
CA GLY A 139 1.25 -10.29 13.39
C GLY A 139 0.58 -9.12 12.67
N GLY A 140 0.94 -7.91 13.03
CA GLY A 140 0.37 -6.70 12.46
C GLY A 140 -0.33 -5.84 13.49
N PRO A 141 -1.06 -4.77 13.08
CA PRO A 141 -1.60 -3.79 14.01
C PRO A 141 -2.48 -4.34 15.10
N ALA A 142 -3.43 -5.24 14.79
CA ALA A 142 -4.29 -5.84 15.79
C ALA A 142 -3.50 -6.53 16.92
N TYR A 143 -2.41 -7.20 16.54
CA TYR A 143 -1.56 -7.95 17.49
C TYR A 143 -0.70 -7.01 18.34
N TYR A 144 -0.02 -6.00 17.77
CA TYR A 144 0.79 -5.11 18.59
C TYR A 144 -0.04 -4.08 19.37
N ILE A 145 -1.25 -3.71 18.92
CA ILE A 145 -2.19 -2.92 19.73
C ILE A 145 -2.66 -3.75 20.93
N SER A 146 -3.03 -4.99 20.71
CA SER A 146 -3.49 -5.88 21.79
C SER A 146 -2.38 -6.24 22.79
N ARG A 147 -1.24 -6.72 22.30
CA ARG A 147 -0.15 -7.27 23.13
C ARG A 147 0.86 -6.22 23.58
N GLY A 148 1.11 -5.19 22.76
CA GLY A 148 2.07 -4.14 23.02
C GLY A 148 1.51 -3.00 23.85
N LEU A 149 0.25 -2.57 23.58
CA LEU A 149 -0.45 -1.52 24.35
C LEU A 149 -1.38 -2.10 25.42
N GLY A 150 -1.67 -3.40 25.42
CA GLY A 150 -2.66 -3.98 26.32
C GLY A 150 -4.11 -3.59 26.00
N LEU A 151 -4.43 -3.24 24.75
CA LEU A 151 -5.73 -2.75 24.31
C LEU A 151 -6.41 -3.74 23.31
N PRO A 152 -6.86 -4.93 23.77
CA PRO A 152 -7.41 -5.94 22.87
C PRO A 152 -8.68 -5.52 22.13
N ILE A 153 -9.52 -4.68 22.77
CA ILE A 153 -10.74 -4.16 22.13
C ILE A 153 -10.36 -3.26 20.95
N LEU A 154 -9.39 -2.35 21.11
CA LEU A 154 -8.91 -1.48 20.03
C LEU A 154 -8.24 -2.29 18.91
N GLY A 155 -7.49 -3.34 19.26
CA GLY A 155 -6.96 -4.31 18.31
C GLY A 155 -8.07 -5.00 17.50
N GLY A 156 -9.18 -5.36 18.15
CA GLY A 156 -10.37 -5.91 17.51
C GLY A 156 -11.08 -4.92 16.59
N VAL A 157 -11.23 -3.66 17.02
CA VAL A 157 -11.80 -2.59 16.16
C VAL A 157 -10.94 -2.39 14.92
N PHE A 158 -9.62 -2.29 15.07
CA PHE A 158 -8.72 -2.22 13.92
C PHE A 158 -8.91 -3.43 12.99
N ALA A 159 -8.92 -4.64 13.56
CA ALA A 159 -9.06 -5.86 12.76
C ALA A 159 -10.37 -5.90 11.95
N VAL A 160 -11.49 -5.47 12.53
CA VAL A 160 -12.79 -5.40 11.81
C VAL A 160 -12.75 -4.36 10.69
N VAL A 161 -12.32 -3.14 10.98
CA VAL A 161 -12.23 -2.06 9.98
C VAL A 161 -11.32 -2.48 8.82
N PHE A 162 -10.16 -3.03 9.16
CA PHE A 162 -9.15 -3.40 8.19
C PHE A 162 -9.51 -4.64 7.38
N LEU A 163 -10.23 -5.60 7.99
CA LEU A 163 -10.82 -6.75 7.31
C LEU A 163 -11.84 -6.30 6.26
N ILE A 164 -12.74 -5.38 6.60
CA ILE A 164 -13.72 -4.84 5.65
C ILE A 164 -13.01 -4.08 4.53
N ALA A 165 -12.05 -3.21 4.87
CA ALA A 165 -11.29 -2.44 3.90
C ALA A 165 -10.58 -3.35 2.88
N ASN A 166 -9.80 -4.31 3.37
CA ASN A 166 -8.93 -5.13 2.50
C ASN A 166 -9.59 -6.39 1.98
N GLY A 167 -10.55 -6.95 2.72
CA GLY A 167 -11.24 -8.18 2.33
C GLY A 167 -12.41 -7.96 1.38
N LEU A 168 -13.07 -6.80 1.46
CA LEU A 168 -14.28 -6.51 0.68
C LEU A 168 -14.09 -5.31 -0.26
N VAL A 169 -13.62 -4.17 0.24
CA VAL A 169 -13.59 -2.92 -0.54
C VAL A 169 -12.38 -2.87 -1.50
N MET A 170 -11.20 -3.28 -1.08
CA MET A 170 -10.06 -3.34 -1.99
C MET A 170 -10.28 -4.25 -3.21
N PRO A 171 -10.88 -5.44 -3.09
CA PRO A 171 -11.34 -6.20 -4.26
C PRO A 171 -12.28 -5.44 -5.18
N MET A 172 -13.18 -4.59 -4.66
CA MET A 172 -14.05 -3.75 -5.49
C MET A 172 -13.26 -2.72 -6.31
N VAL A 173 -12.31 -2.02 -5.66
CA VAL A 173 -11.44 -1.02 -6.32
C VAL A 173 -10.64 -1.64 -7.45
N GLN A 174 -10.01 -2.79 -7.19
CA GLN A 174 -9.20 -3.48 -8.17
C GLN A 174 -10.03 -4.02 -9.35
N ALA A 175 -11.19 -4.61 -9.04
CA ALA A 175 -12.13 -5.12 -10.04
C ALA A 175 -12.66 -4.01 -10.95
N ASN A 176 -12.95 -2.83 -10.39
CA ASN A 176 -13.35 -1.65 -11.14
C ASN A 176 -12.28 -1.23 -12.15
N ALA A 177 -11.02 -1.16 -11.72
CA ALA A 177 -9.90 -0.79 -12.58
C ALA A 177 -9.64 -1.83 -13.69
N ILE A 178 -9.75 -3.13 -13.38
CA ILE A 178 -9.67 -4.19 -14.39
C ILE A 178 -10.72 -3.96 -15.47
N THR A 179 -11.97 -3.78 -15.05
CA THR A 179 -13.11 -3.62 -15.97
C THR A 179 -12.97 -2.36 -16.80
N ALA A 180 -12.59 -1.22 -16.20
CA ALA A 180 -12.35 0.04 -16.92
C ALA A 180 -11.24 -0.13 -17.97
N SER A 181 -10.13 -0.79 -17.62
CA SER A 181 -9.01 -1.01 -18.54
C SER A 181 -9.36 -1.94 -19.72
N LEU A 182 -10.12 -3.02 -19.46
CA LEU A 182 -10.60 -3.91 -20.50
C LEU A 182 -11.62 -3.23 -21.44
N GLN A 183 -12.47 -2.37 -20.88
CA GLN A 183 -13.39 -1.55 -21.66
C GLN A 183 -12.63 -0.55 -22.55
N GLY A 184 -11.61 0.12 -22.01
CA GLY A 184 -10.76 1.05 -22.76
C GLY A 184 -9.92 0.38 -23.87
N ALA A 185 -9.55 -0.90 -23.70
CA ALA A 185 -8.77 -1.64 -24.69
C ALA A 185 -9.59 -2.22 -25.84
N GLY A 186 -10.77 -2.74 -25.57
CA GLY A 186 -11.54 -3.49 -26.57
C GLY A 186 -13.04 -3.34 -26.45
N GLY A 187 -13.55 -2.36 -25.68
CA GLY A 187 -14.98 -2.13 -25.52
C GLY A 187 -15.73 -3.26 -24.78
N LEU A 188 -15.02 -4.07 -23.97
CA LEU A 188 -15.66 -5.13 -23.19
C LEU A 188 -16.70 -4.53 -22.24
N SER A 189 -17.90 -5.17 -22.20
CA SER A 189 -18.92 -4.71 -21.27
C SER A 189 -18.50 -4.91 -19.81
N PRO A 190 -18.91 -4.03 -18.89
CA PRO A 190 -18.62 -4.18 -17.47
C PRO A 190 -19.07 -5.53 -16.88
N SER A 191 -20.18 -6.07 -17.36
CA SER A 191 -20.69 -7.38 -16.94
C SER A 191 -19.73 -8.53 -17.32
N LEU A 192 -19.16 -8.50 -18.52
CA LEU A 192 -18.17 -9.49 -18.94
C LEU A 192 -16.88 -9.33 -18.15
N GLY A 193 -16.44 -8.08 -17.91
CA GLY A 193 -15.33 -7.78 -17.03
C GLY A 193 -15.54 -8.36 -15.61
N ALA A 194 -16.74 -8.21 -15.05
CA ALA A 194 -17.09 -8.79 -13.75
C ALA A 194 -16.96 -10.33 -13.74
N VAL A 195 -17.46 -11.00 -14.77
CA VAL A 195 -17.32 -12.47 -14.90
C VAL A 195 -15.85 -12.88 -14.94
N LEU A 196 -15.02 -12.18 -15.74
CA LEU A 196 -13.59 -12.46 -15.83
C LEU A 196 -12.86 -12.26 -14.49
N VAL A 197 -13.15 -11.15 -13.79
CA VAL A 197 -12.58 -10.89 -12.47
C VAL A 197 -12.94 -11.99 -11.48
N VAL A 198 -14.22 -12.38 -11.40
CA VAL A 198 -14.69 -13.45 -10.53
C VAL A 198 -14.01 -14.78 -10.87
N ALA A 199 -13.93 -15.13 -12.16
CA ALA A 199 -13.29 -16.37 -12.59
C ALA A 199 -11.80 -16.45 -12.27
N LEU A 200 -11.08 -15.30 -12.33
CA LEU A 200 -9.66 -15.22 -12.01
C LEU A 200 -9.39 -15.25 -10.50
N THR A 201 -10.21 -14.54 -9.71
CA THR A 201 -9.92 -14.33 -8.28
C THR A 201 -10.38 -15.50 -7.41
N ALA A 202 -11.51 -16.11 -7.71
CA ALA A 202 -12.09 -17.17 -6.88
C ALA A 202 -11.13 -18.35 -6.62
N PRO A 203 -10.44 -18.94 -7.63
CA PRO A 203 -9.58 -20.10 -7.38
C PRO A 203 -8.41 -19.82 -6.43
N VAL A 204 -7.81 -18.61 -6.53
CA VAL A 204 -6.63 -18.25 -5.73
C VAL A 204 -7.02 -17.87 -4.30
N LEU A 205 -8.12 -17.16 -4.11
CA LEU A 205 -8.61 -16.84 -2.77
C LEU A 205 -8.96 -18.10 -1.97
N LEU A 206 -9.45 -19.14 -2.63
CA LEU A 206 -9.74 -20.44 -1.99
C LEU A 206 -8.47 -21.20 -1.58
N GLY A 207 -7.31 -20.89 -2.15
CA GLY A 207 -6.02 -21.56 -1.88
C GLY A 207 -5.33 -21.14 -0.56
N GLY A 208 -5.82 -20.10 0.12
CA GLY A 208 -5.30 -19.62 1.40
C GLY A 208 -3.97 -18.86 1.29
N LEU A 209 -3.45 -18.37 2.44
CA LEU A 209 -2.34 -17.43 2.52
C LEU A 209 -1.05 -17.92 1.85
N ARG A 210 -0.72 -19.21 1.96
CA ARG A 210 0.51 -19.77 1.33
C ARG A 210 0.42 -19.78 -0.20
N ALA A 211 -0.75 -20.09 -0.76
CA ALA A 211 -0.95 -20.06 -2.21
C ALA A 211 -0.88 -18.62 -2.73
N MET A 212 -1.51 -17.68 -2.02
CA MET A 212 -1.48 -16.26 -2.34
C MET A 212 -0.05 -15.69 -2.30
N ALA A 213 0.72 -16.00 -1.25
CA ALA A 213 2.12 -15.58 -1.12
C ALA A 213 3.00 -16.12 -2.27
N ARG A 214 2.78 -17.37 -2.71
CA ARG A 214 3.50 -17.97 -3.82
C ARG A 214 3.20 -17.29 -5.15
N VAL A 215 1.95 -16.96 -5.42
CA VAL A 215 1.56 -16.21 -6.64
C VAL A 215 2.17 -14.82 -6.62
N ALA A 216 2.07 -14.11 -5.49
CA ALA A 216 2.63 -12.77 -5.33
C ALA A 216 4.16 -12.74 -5.50
N GLU A 217 4.86 -13.77 -5.02
CA GLU A 217 6.34 -13.88 -5.08
C GLU A 217 6.88 -13.77 -6.51
N TYR A 218 6.18 -14.31 -7.49
CA TYR A 218 6.59 -14.28 -8.89
C TYR A 218 5.98 -13.10 -9.66
N LEU A 219 4.68 -12.87 -9.50
CA LEU A 219 3.96 -11.89 -10.29
C LEU A 219 4.32 -10.46 -9.93
N ALA A 220 4.37 -10.10 -8.64
CA ALA A 220 4.50 -8.70 -8.25
C ALA A 220 5.85 -8.07 -8.67
N PRO A 221 7.02 -8.69 -8.43
CA PRO A 221 8.29 -8.12 -8.88
C PRO A 221 8.40 -8.07 -10.42
N PHE A 222 7.90 -9.12 -11.11
CA PHE A 222 7.93 -9.16 -12.56
C PHE A 222 7.11 -8.04 -13.19
N MET A 223 5.89 -7.81 -12.69
CA MET A 223 5.01 -6.76 -13.23
C MET A 223 5.53 -5.35 -12.94
N ALA A 224 6.06 -5.12 -11.73
CA ALA A 224 6.69 -3.85 -11.41
C ALA A 224 7.86 -3.55 -12.38
N LEU A 225 8.71 -4.53 -12.61
CA LEU A 225 9.84 -4.39 -13.53
C LEU A 225 9.38 -4.18 -14.98
N ALA A 226 8.41 -4.96 -15.46
CA ALA A 226 7.87 -4.83 -16.83
C ALA A 226 7.29 -3.43 -17.06
N TYR A 227 6.54 -2.90 -16.08
CA TYR A 227 5.98 -1.56 -16.16
C TYR A 227 7.08 -0.47 -16.15
N LEU A 228 8.07 -0.60 -15.28
CA LEU A 228 9.19 0.34 -15.23
C LEU A 228 9.99 0.37 -16.51
N VAL A 229 10.25 -0.80 -17.12
CA VAL A 229 10.97 -0.91 -18.41
C VAL A 229 10.15 -0.24 -19.52
N LEU A 230 8.83 -0.48 -19.58
CA LEU A 230 7.96 0.16 -20.56
C LEU A 230 8.01 1.68 -20.47
N VAL A 231 7.81 2.23 -19.25
CA VAL A 231 7.81 3.68 -19.08
C VAL A 231 9.18 4.28 -19.30
N LEU A 232 10.25 3.62 -18.84
CA LEU A 232 11.62 4.09 -19.10
C LEU A 232 11.90 4.18 -20.61
N ALA A 233 11.45 3.19 -21.40
CA ALA A 233 11.57 3.26 -22.85
C ALA A 233 10.83 4.48 -23.44
N ILE A 234 9.62 4.77 -22.96
CA ILE A 234 8.86 5.97 -23.37
C ILE A 234 9.62 7.26 -23.02
N LEU A 235 10.12 7.39 -21.79
CA LEU A 235 10.84 8.59 -21.34
C LEU A 235 12.14 8.81 -22.13
N LEU A 236 12.84 7.73 -22.48
CA LEU A 236 14.06 7.80 -23.29
C LEU A 236 13.79 8.23 -24.74
N THR A 237 12.60 7.92 -25.28
CA THR A 237 12.19 8.38 -26.62
C THR A 237 11.59 9.79 -26.62
N HIS A 238 11.20 10.33 -25.45
CA HIS A 238 10.60 11.66 -25.30
C HIS A 238 11.33 12.50 -24.22
N PRO A 239 12.67 12.72 -24.32
CA PRO A 239 13.45 13.29 -23.22
C PRO A 239 13.10 14.75 -22.91
N VAL A 240 12.69 15.55 -23.88
CA VAL A 240 12.30 16.95 -23.68
C VAL A 240 11.00 17.02 -22.89
N GLN A 241 9.99 16.28 -23.32
CA GLN A 241 8.69 16.21 -22.64
C GLN A 241 8.83 15.60 -21.22
N ALA A 242 9.74 14.64 -21.03
CA ALA A 242 10.04 14.09 -19.72
C ALA A 242 10.63 15.13 -18.76
N LEU A 243 11.51 16.00 -19.26
CA LEU A 243 12.08 17.12 -18.48
C LEU A 243 11.02 18.18 -18.17
N GLU A 244 10.17 18.51 -19.14
CA GLU A 244 9.03 19.43 -18.95
C GLU A 244 8.03 18.87 -17.92
N ALA A 245 7.72 17.57 -17.97
CA ALA A 245 6.88 16.91 -16.98
C ALA A 245 7.50 17.00 -15.57
N LEU A 246 8.79 16.72 -15.42
CA LEU A 246 9.49 16.83 -14.15
C LEU A 246 9.49 18.28 -13.62
N THR A 247 9.73 19.26 -14.49
CA THR A 247 9.66 20.68 -14.13
C THR A 247 8.26 21.07 -13.68
N SER A 248 7.22 20.59 -14.38
CA SER A 248 5.83 20.86 -14.03
C SER A 248 5.43 20.29 -12.66
N ILE A 249 6.02 19.16 -12.23
CA ILE A 249 5.83 18.58 -10.90
C ILE A 249 6.36 19.55 -9.84
N ILE A 250 7.57 20.06 -10.02
CA ILE A 250 8.21 20.97 -9.04
C ILE A 250 7.45 22.31 -8.99
N GLU A 251 7.20 22.91 -10.14
CA GLU A 251 6.49 24.20 -10.23
C GLU A 251 5.05 24.10 -9.71
N GLY A 252 4.34 23.04 -10.06
CA GLY A 252 2.97 22.80 -9.61
C GLY A 252 2.84 22.58 -8.11
N ALA A 253 3.84 21.97 -7.47
CA ALA A 253 3.83 21.73 -6.03
C ALA A 253 3.88 23.01 -5.19
N PHE A 254 4.51 24.06 -5.73
CA PHE A 254 4.65 25.36 -5.07
C PHE A 254 3.77 26.45 -5.70
N GLY A 255 2.92 26.07 -6.65
CA GLY A 255 1.99 27.01 -7.31
C GLY A 255 2.66 28.06 -8.21
N LEU A 256 3.89 27.83 -8.66
CA LEU A 256 4.69 28.82 -9.38
C LEU A 256 4.11 29.21 -10.75
N ARG A 257 3.23 28.39 -11.33
CA ARG A 257 2.52 28.65 -12.59
C ARG A 257 1.15 29.29 -12.40
N GLN A 258 0.66 29.37 -11.17
CA GLN A 258 -0.66 29.91 -10.89
C GLN A 258 -0.53 31.38 -10.47
N GLY A 259 -1.33 32.27 -11.09
CA GLY A 259 -1.39 33.66 -10.65
C GLY A 259 -1.80 33.80 -9.18
N LEU A 260 -1.48 34.92 -8.54
CA LEU A 260 -1.64 35.18 -7.10
C LEU A 260 -3.02 34.79 -6.52
N GLY A 261 -4.09 34.82 -7.32
CA GLY A 261 -5.46 34.44 -6.89
C GLY A 261 -5.73 32.93 -6.82
N GLY A 262 -4.90 32.09 -7.48
CA GLY A 262 -5.08 30.62 -7.50
C GLY A 262 -4.05 29.84 -6.67
N LEU A 263 -3.03 30.52 -6.15
CA LEU A 263 -1.85 29.92 -5.50
C LEU A 263 -2.23 29.03 -4.30
N ALA A 264 -2.99 29.55 -3.36
CA ALA A 264 -3.35 28.83 -2.13
C ALA A 264 -4.22 27.59 -2.40
N GLY A 265 -5.20 27.72 -3.31
CA GLY A 265 -6.08 26.61 -3.68
C GLY A 265 -5.36 25.48 -4.40
N GLY A 266 -4.48 25.83 -5.36
CA GLY A 266 -3.71 24.86 -6.13
C GLY A 266 -2.69 24.09 -5.29
N VAL A 267 -1.94 24.78 -4.42
CA VAL A 267 -0.99 24.12 -3.51
C VAL A 267 -1.70 23.22 -2.51
N THR A 268 -2.84 23.66 -1.97
CA THR A 268 -3.63 22.84 -1.05
C THR A 268 -4.19 21.59 -1.75
N ALA A 269 -4.70 21.71 -2.96
CA ALA A 269 -5.19 20.58 -3.74
C ALA A 269 -4.06 19.60 -4.07
N ALA A 270 -2.88 20.09 -4.47
CA ALA A 270 -1.69 19.27 -4.73
C ALA A 270 -1.25 18.52 -3.46
N LEU A 271 -1.16 19.21 -2.33
CA LEU A 271 -0.80 18.61 -1.04
C LEU A 271 -1.80 17.52 -0.63
N LEU A 272 -3.10 17.84 -0.56
CA LEU A 272 -4.13 16.90 -0.10
C LEU A 272 -4.20 15.66 -0.99
N ASN A 273 -4.23 15.83 -2.30
CA ASN A 273 -4.33 14.70 -3.23
C ASN A 273 -3.02 13.92 -3.30
N GLY A 274 -1.87 14.59 -3.22
CA GLY A 274 -0.57 13.93 -3.16
C GLY A 274 -0.42 13.06 -1.91
N VAL A 275 -0.78 13.56 -0.73
CA VAL A 275 -0.73 12.78 0.52
C VAL A 275 -1.73 11.62 0.49
N ARG A 276 -2.97 11.87 0.04
CA ARG A 276 -4.02 10.84 -0.05
C ARG A 276 -3.62 9.70 -0.98
N ARG A 277 -3.17 10.03 -2.18
CA ARG A 277 -2.78 9.01 -3.18
C ARG A 277 -1.43 8.37 -2.85
N GLY A 278 -0.50 9.11 -2.26
CA GLY A 278 0.74 8.57 -1.73
C GLY A 278 0.50 7.51 -0.66
N LEU A 279 -0.33 7.80 0.35
CA LEU A 279 -0.71 6.85 1.39
C LEU A 279 -1.38 5.59 0.82
N PHE A 280 -2.33 5.77 -0.10
CA PHE A 280 -3.05 4.67 -0.74
C PHE A 280 -2.08 3.74 -1.48
N SER A 281 -1.07 4.29 -2.15
CA SER A 281 -0.11 3.52 -2.93
C SER A 281 0.93 2.83 -2.03
N ASN A 282 1.66 3.57 -1.21
CA ASN A 282 2.80 3.02 -0.47
C ASN A 282 2.42 2.30 0.83
N GLU A 283 1.18 2.46 1.30
CA GLU A 283 0.62 1.83 2.50
C GLU A 283 1.38 2.12 3.81
N ALA A 284 2.32 3.06 3.82
CA ALA A 284 3.13 3.35 5.01
C ALA A 284 2.28 3.97 6.12
N GLY A 285 2.09 3.25 7.21
CA GLY A 285 1.23 3.66 8.32
C GLY A 285 -0.22 3.18 8.21
N LEU A 286 -0.61 2.46 7.13
CA LEU A 286 -1.91 1.79 7.03
C LEU A 286 -1.99 0.52 7.88
N GLY A 287 -0.86 -0.17 8.04
CA GLY A 287 -0.81 -1.44 8.76
C GLY A 287 -0.93 -2.69 7.87
N GLY A 288 -1.16 -2.54 6.56
CA GLY A 288 -1.33 -3.66 5.64
C GLY A 288 -0.06 -4.50 5.50
N ALA A 289 1.00 -3.89 5.06
CA ALA A 289 2.30 -4.55 4.93
C ALA A 289 2.81 -5.14 6.26
N ALA A 290 2.42 -4.55 7.40
CA ALA A 290 2.71 -5.08 8.72
C ALA A 290 2.03 -6.45 8.96
N CYS A 291 0.83 -6.68 8.43
CA CYS A 291 0.17 -8.00 8.48
C CYS A 291 0.96 -9.08 7.74
N ALA A 292 1.47 -8.76 6.53
CA ALA A 292 2.35 -9.66 5.80
C ALA A 292 3.69 -9.86 6.53
N ALA A 293 4.31 -8.76 6.96
CA ALA A 293 5.57 -8.78 7.70
C ALA A 293 5.48 -9.66 8.95
N GLY A 294 4.42 -9.52 9.75
CA GLY A 294 4.19 -10.32 10.97
C GLY A 294 3.97 -11.81 10.72
N SER A 295 3.68 -12.21 9.48
CA SER A 295 3.52 -13.62 9.09
C SER A 295 4.82 -14.28 8.65
N ALA A 296 5.90 -13.53 8.52
CA ALA A 296 7.20 -14.03 8.07
C ALA A 296 8.03 -14.69 9.19
N THR A 297 8.83 -15.67 8.78
CA THR A 297 9.91 -16.22 9.60
C THR A 297 11.19 -15.43 9.35
N VAL A 298 11.77 -14.85 10.36
CA VAL A 298 13.02 -14.09 10.30
C VAL A 298 13.84 -14.35 11.56
N SER A 299 15.16 -14.17 11.48
CA SER A 299 16.08 -14.26 12.63
C SER A 299 16.05 -13.01 13.52
N HIS A 300 15.68 -11.85 12.96
CA HIS A 300 15.59 -10.59 13.70
C HIS A 300 14.42 -9.73 13.21
N PRO A 301 13.62 -9.11 14.11
CA PRO A 301 12.44 -8.28 13.76
C PRO A 301 12.73 -7.18 12.74
N VAL A 302 13.88 -6.53 12.85
CA VAL A 302 14.31 -5.41 12.02
C VAL A 302 14.51 -5.79 10.55
N GLN A 303 14.76 -7.07 10.24
CA GLN A 303 14.87 -7.53 8.85
C GLN A 303 13.60 -7.27 8.05
N GLN A 304 12.43 -7.51 8.66
CA GLN A 304 11.15 -7.14 8.02
C GLN A 304 10.97 -5.63 7.93
N GLY A 305 11.46 -4.88 8.92
CA GLY A 305 11.47 -3.43 8.86
C GLY A 305 12.21 -2.91 7.62
N PHE A 306 13.42 -3.39 7.37
CA PHE A 306 14.22 -2.96 6.21
C PHE A 306 13.59 -3.33 4.88
N ILE A 307 13.14 -4.57 4.71
CA ILE A 307 12.59 -5.01 3.43
C ILE A 307 11.25 -4.34 3.11
N GLN A 308 10.41 -4.05 4.11
CA GLN A 308 9.16 -3.31 3.91
C GLN A 308 9.42 -1.82 3.64
N ALA A 309 10.45 -1.23 4.24
CA ALA A 309 10.92 0.11 3.91
C ALA A 309 11.36 0.22 2.44
N PHE A 310 12.09 -0.78 1.92
CA PHE A 310 12.42 -0.86 0.50
C PHE A 310 11.19 -0.92 -0.39
N GLY A 311 10.13 -1.63 0.03
CA GLY A 311 8.87 -1.70 -0.72
C GLY A 311 8.23 -0.34 -0.96
N VAL A 312 8.29 0.60 0.01
CA VAL A 312 7.79 1.98 -0.15
C VAL A 312 8.58 2.74 -1.21
N VAL A 313 9.91 2.57 -1.22
CA VAL A 313 10.80 3.19 -2.23
C VAL A 313 10.45 2.68 -3.63
N VAL A 314 10.34 1.35 -3.80
CA VAL A 314 10.01 0.74 -5.11
C VAL A 314 8.64 1.22 -5.59
N ASP A 315 7.64 1.21 -4.73
CA ASP A 315 6.28 1.59 -5.07
C ASP A 315 6.19 3.05 -5.54
N THR A 316 6.56 3.98 -4.67
CA THR A 316 6.23 5.39 -4.92
C THR A 316 7.34 6.12 -5.67
N LEU A 317 8.62 5.93 -5.28
CA LEU A 317 9.72 6.66 -5.94
C LEU A 317 10.07 6.11 -7.33
N PHE A 318 9.72 4.83 -7.63
CA PHE A 318 9.92 4.28 -8.96
C PHE A 318 8.60 4.12 -9.71
N VAL A 319 7.66 3.28 -9.24
CA VAL A 319 6.48 2.91 -10.03
C VAL A 319 5.48 4.07 -10.16
N CYS A 320 5.14 4.77 -9.07
CA CYS A 320 4.27 5.95 -9.17
C CYS A 320 4.92 7.08 -9.98
N THR A 321 6.24 7.28 -9.83
CA THR A 321 6.97 8.30 -10.62
C THR A 321 6.93 7.97 -12.10
N ALA A 322 7.06 6.70 -12.48
CA ALA A 322 6.92 6.27 -13.87
C ALA A 322 5.58 6.71 -14.46
N THR A 323 4.47 6.42 -13.78
CA THR A 323 3.12 6.85 -14.21
C THR A 323 2.99 8.38 -14.24
N ALA A 324 3.50 9.03 -13.18
CA ALA A 324 3.43 10.48 -13.01
C ALA A 324 4.20 11.26 -14.07
N LEU A 325 5.18 10.65 -14.69
CA LEU A 325 5.91 11.21 -15.84
C LEU A 325 5.25 10.81 -17.17
N ALA A 326 4.83 9.55 -17.34
CA ALA A 326 4.25 9.06 -18.59
C ALA A 326 2.98 9.83 -18.99
N ILE A 327 2.09 10.14 -18.04
CA ILE A 327 0.83 10.84 -18.35
C ILE A 327 1.07 12.29 -18.86
N PRO A 328 1.83 13.16 -18.18
CA PRO A 328 2.08 14.51 -18.69
C PRO A 328 2.90 14.55 -19.99
N VAL A 329 3.78 13.57 -20.23
CA VAL A 329 4.54 13.46 -21.49
C VAL A 329 3.60 13.29 -22.69
N ALA A 330 2.42 12.69 -22.52
CA ALA A 330 1.40 12.58 -23.58
C ALA A 330 0.72 13.93 -23.93
N GLY A 331 0.90 14.97 -23.12
CA GLY A 331 0.45 16.33 -23.42
C GLY A 331 -0.96 16.67 -22.96
N ALA A 332 -1.36 17.92 -23.26
CA ALA A 332 -2.64 18.50 -22.82
C ALA A 332 -3.87 17.87 -23.49
N ASP A 333 -3.70 17.16 -24.61
CA ASP A 333 -4.78 16.44 -25.28
C ASP A 333 -5.26 15.25 -24.45
N VAL A 334 -4.40 14.70 -23.59
CA VAL A 334 -4.69 13.54 -22.73
C VAL A 334 -5.05 13.97 -21.32
N LEU A 335 -4.31 14.92 -20.74
CA LEU A 335 -4.51 15.37 -19.35
C LEU A 335 -4.72 16.88 -19.28
N GLN A 336 -5.87 17.29 -18.76
CA GLN A 336 -6.16 18.67 -18.37
C GLN A 336 -6.45 18.72 -16.87
N PRO A 337 -5.48 19.10 -16.02
CA PRO A 337 -5.67 19.16 -14.58
C PRO A 337 -6.85 20.05 -14.19
N GLY A 338 -7.74 19.57 -13.33
CA GLY A 338 -8.95 20.27 -12.90
C GLY A 338 -10.11 20.27 -13.90
N ALA A 339 -9.90 19.93 -15.18
CA ALA A 339 -10.93 19.85 -16.21
C ALA A 339 -11.27 18.40 -16.62
N SER A 340 -10.30 17.48 -16.54
CA SER A 340 -10.53 16.05 -16.83
C SER A 340 -11.51 15.45 -15.80
N ALA A 341 -12.42 14.62 -16.27
CA ALA A 341 -13.38 13.93 -15.41
C ALA A 341 -12.67 12.91 -14.50
N LYS A 342 -13.09 12.78 -13.24
CA LYS A 342 -12.49 11.83 -12.28
C LYS A 342 -12.58 10.39 -12.78
N GLU A 343 -13.67 10.04 -13.44
CA GLU A 343 -13.94 8.71 -14.00
C GLU A 343 -12.92 8.33 -15.09
N SER A 344 -12.34 9.30 -15.80
CA SER A 344 -11.30 9.04 -16.81
C SER A 344 -9.99 8.52 -16.21
N ALA A 345 -9.79 8.67 -14.90
CA ALA A 345 -8.59 8.14 -14.23
C ALA A 345 -8.41 6.62 -14.43
N GLY A 346 -9.49 5.87 -14.62
CA GLY A 346 -9.46 4.43 -14.87
C GLY A 346 -8.72 4.03 -16.15
N THR A 347 -8.72 4.87 -17.18
CA THR A 347 -8.08 4.63 -18.48
C THR A 347 -6.97 5.61 -18.82
N LEU A 348 -6.81 6.70 -18.07
CA LEU A 348 -5.93 7.83 -18.40
C LEU A 348 -4.49 7.40 -18.72
N THR A 349 -3.92 6.51 -17.91
CA THR A 349 -2.55 6.00 -18.15
C THR A 349 -2.48 5.18 -19.44
N GLN A 350 -3.52 4.39 -19.72
CA GLN A 350 -3.64 3.60 -20.96
C GLN A 350 -3.78 4.52 -22.18
N ASP A 351 -4.59 5.57 -22.06
CA ASP A 351 -4.79 6.57 -23.11
C ASP A 351 -3.48 7.34 -23.38
N ALA A 352 -2.75 7.72 -22.31
CA ALA A 352 -1.45 8.37 -22.42
C ALA A 352 -0.42 7.50 -23.19
N ILE A 353 -0.32 6.23 -22.82
CA ILE A 353 0.61 5.31 -23.47
C ILE A 353 0.17 5.03 -24.92
N ALA A 354 -1.13 4.89 -25.18
CA ALA A 354 -1.65 4.71 -26.55
C ALA A 354 -1.36 5.93 -27.44
N HIS A 355 -1.44 7.14 -26.89
CA HIS A 355 -1.08 8.36 -27.57
C HIS A 355 0.41 8.41 -27.95
N LEU A 356 1.31 7.95 -27.09
CA LEU A 356 2.76 8.00 -27.28
C LEU A 356 3.33 6.87 -28.13
N VAL A 357 2.77 5.66 -28.02
CA VAL A 357 3.33 4.43 -28.61
C VAL A 357 2.44 3.87 -29.73
N GLY A 358 1.15 4.25 -29.74
CA GLY A 358 0.14 3.82 -30.69
C GLY A 358 -0.95 2.95 -30.07
N GLU A 359 -2.09 2.89 -30.74
CA GLU A 359 -3.32 2.21 -30.26
C GLU A 359 -3.15 0.73 -29.93
N TRP A 360 -2.19 0.05 -30.56
CA TRP A 360 -1.88 -1.36 -30.27
C TRP A 360 -1.48 -1.59 -28.82
N SER A 361 -0.92 -0.56 -28.16
CA SER A 361 -0.45 -0.64 -26.77
C SER A 361 -1.59 -0.75 -25.74
N ARG A 362 -2.84 -0.47 -26.13
CA ARG A 362 -4.00 -0.56 -25.23
C ARG A 362 -4.18 -1.94 -24.63
N TRP A 363 -4.01 -3.00 -25.43
CA TRP A 363 -4.14 -4.38 -24.96
C TRP A 363 -3.01 -4.82 -24.02
N PRO A 364 -1.72 -4.63 -24.35
CA PRO A 364 -0.64 -4.86 -23.40
C PRO A 364 -0.81 -4.10 -22.07
N MET A 365 -1.24 -2.81 -22.12
CA MET A 365 -1.51 -2.03 -20.92
C MET A 365 -2.70 -2.58 -20.13
N ALA A 366 -3.78 -2.97 -20.78
CA ALA A 366 -4.91 -3.60 -20.11
C ALA A 366 -4.50 -4.90 -19.40
N LEU A 367 -3.71 -5.75 -20.08
CA LEU A 367 -3.18 -6.96 -19.46
C LEU A 367 -2.32 -6.66 -18.24
N LEU A 368 -1.47 -5.63 -18.33
CA LEU A 368 -0.64 -5.18 -17.22
C LEU A 368 -1.49 -4.72 -16.05
N VAL A 369 -2.51 -3.88 -16.27
CA VAL A 369 -3.45 -3.44 -15.23
C VAL A 369 -4.20 -4.62 -14.63
N VAL A 370 -4.66 -5.56 -15.44
CA VAL A 370 -5.32 -6.79 -14.97
C VAL A 370 -4.43 -7.56 -14.01
N VAL A 371 -3.16 -7.77 -14.35
CA VAL A 371 -2.25 -8.54 -13.49
C VAL A 371 -1.88 -7.76 -12.23
N LEU A 372 -1.62 -6.46 -12.32
CA LEU A 372 -1.34 -5.60 -11.15
C LEU A 372 -2.54 -5.55 -10.20
N ALA A 373 -3.74 -5.34 -10.71
CA ALA A 373 -4.95 -5.32 -9.89
C ALA A 373 -5.24 -6.70 -9.27
N TYR A 374 -5.03 -7.77 -10.04
CA TYR A 374 -5.18 -9.14 -9.56
C TYR A 374 -4.22 -9.46 -8.40
N THR A 375 -2.93 -9.09 -8.52
CA THR A 375 -1.97 -9.27 -7.44
C THR A 375 -2.32 -8.45 -6.22
N THR A 376 -2.90 -7.24 -6.40
CA THR A 376 -3.38 -6.41 -5.29
C THR A 376 -4.59 -7.03 -4.59
N ILE A 377 -5.53 -7.65 -5.30
CA ILE A 377 -6.63 -8.40 -4.66
C ILE A 377 -6.05 -9.50 -3.75
N ILE A 378 -5.06 -10.23 -4.24
CA ILE A 378 -4.40 -11.29 -3.47
C ILE A 378 -3.68 -10.74 -2.23
N GLY A 379 -2.93 -9.65 -2.39
CA GLY A 379 -2.21 -8.99 -1.31
C GLY A 379 -3.15 -8.46 -0.22
N ALA A 380 -4.16 -7.68 -0.62
CA ALA A 380 -5.15 -7.12 0.29
C ALA A 380 -5.96 -8.20 1.02
N PHE A 381 -6.39 -9.23 0.31
CA PHE A 381 -7.08 -10.36 0.94
C PHE A 381 -6.20 -11.10 1.95
N SER A 382 -4.88 -11.19 1.70
CA SER A 382 -3.93 -11.77 2.66
C SER A 382 -3.89 -10.98 3.96
N TYR A 383 -3.97 -9.64 3.90
CA TYR A 383 -4.08 -8.79 5.09
C TYR A 383 -5.39 -9.01 5.85
N ALA A 384 -6.49 -9.07 5.11
CA ALA A 384 -7.81 -9.37 5.68
C ALA A 384 -7.84 -10.74 6.38
N GLN A 385 -7.17 -11.73 5.80
CA GLN A 385 -7.05 -13.05 6.41
C GLN A 385 -6.29 -13.00 7.75
N VAL A 386 -5.22 -12.22 7.86
CA VAL A 386 -4.48 -12.03 9.13
C VAL A 386 -5.35 -11.33 10.17
N CYS A 387 -6.16 -10.34 9.78
CA CYS A 387 -7.13 -9.70 10.65
C CYS A 387 -8.25 -10.65 11.08
N LEU A 388 -8.75 -11.50 10.18
CA LEU A 388 -9.72 -12.52 10.50
C LEU A 388 -9.16 -13.53 11.50
N ASP A 389 -7.92 -13.99 11.30
CA ASP A 389 -7.22 -14.92 12.18
C ASP A 389 -6.99 -14.35 13.59
N TYR A 390 -7.02 -13.01 13.76
CA TYR A 390 -7.05 -12.34 15.07
C TYR A 390 -8.45 -12.41 15.72
N LEU A 391 -9.51 -12.28 14.92
CA LEU A 391 -10.89 -12.20 15.41
C LEU A 391 -11.49 -13.58 15.73
N THR A 392 -11.13 -14.60 14.95
CA THR A 392 -11.72 -15.94 15.07
C THR A 392 -10.84 -17.04 14.47
N ASP A 393 -10.81 -18.18 15.13
CA ASP A 393 -10.17 -19.42 14.63
C ASP A 393 -11.16 -20.32 13.89
N ARG A 394 -12.41 -19.90 13.72
CA ARG A 394 -13.46 -20.75 13.13
C ARG A 394 -13.29 -20.86 11.60
N PRO A 395 -13.26 -22.07 11.03
CA PRO A 395 -13.00 -22.28 9.61
C PRO A 395 -14.07 -21.68 8.67
N TRP A 396 -15.32 -21.54 9.14
CA TRP A 396 -16.38 -20.90 8.35
C TRP A 396 -16.12 -19.41 8.11
N GLY A 397 -15.40 -18.72 9.02
CA GLY A 397 -15.05 -17.30 8.86
C GLY A 397 -14.23 -17.05 7.59
N ALA A 398 -13.23 -17.91 7.34
CA ALA A 398 -12.41 -17.80 6.13
C ALA A 398 -13.24 -17.98 4.85
N ARG A 399 -14.15 -18.97 4.82
CA ARG A 399 -15.03 -19.20 3.67
C ARG A 399 -16.00 -18.04 3.44
N THR A 400 -16.58 -17.49 4.51
CA THR A 400 -17.47 -16.32 4.41
C THR A 400 -16.74 -15.11 3.84
N LEU A 401 -15.51 -14.86 4.31
CA LEU A 401 -14.68 -13.77 3.80
C LEU A 401 -14.32 -13.98 2.32
N GLN A 402 -13.95 -15.21 1.91
CA GLN A 402 -13.65 -15.54 0.51
C GLN A 402 -14.84 -15.30 -0.41
N ILE A 403 -16.01 -15.80 -0.03
CA ILE A 403 -17.26 -15.60 -0.79
C ILE A 403 -17.59 -14.10 -0.86
N GLY A 404 -17.52 -13.39 0.27
CA GLY A 404 -17.75 -11.95 0.34
C GLY A 404 -16.81 -11.16 -0.57
N ALA A 405 -15.53 -11.48 -0.58
CA ALA A 405 -14.54 -10.84 -1.44
C ALA A 405 -14.84 -11.03 -2.94
N VAL A 406 -15.22 -12.25 -3.35
CA VAL A 406 -15.58 -12.56 -4.74
C VAL A 406 -16.85 -11.82 -5.16
N ILE A 407 -17.87 -11.78 -4.30
CA ILE A 407 -19.12 -11.03 -4.55
C ILE A 407 -18.82 -9.54 -4.66
N CYS A 408 -18.03 -8.98 -3.73
CA CYS A 408 -17.66 -7.57 -3.72
C CYS A 408 -16.83 -7.20 -4.95
N ALA A 409 -15.91 -8.06 -5.41
CA ALA A 409 -15.18 -7.85 -6.66
C ALA A 409 -16.15 -7.77 -7.86
N GLY A 410 -17.13 -8.67 -7.95
CA GLY A 410 -18.16 -8.63 -8.98
C GLY A 410 -18.99 -7.34 -8.94
N ILE A 411 -19.42 -6.91 -7.74
CA ILE A 411 -20.15 -5.64 -7.55
C ILE A 411 -19.27 -4.45 -7.95
N GLY A 412 -18.02 -4.41 -7.51
CA GLY A 412 -17.08 -3.32 -7.79
C GLY A 412 -16.83 -3.11 -9.29
N SER A 413 -16.85 -4.19 -10.08
CA SER A 413 -16.68 -4.15 -11.53
C SER A 413 -17.72 -3.30 -12.26
N VAL A 414 -18.91 -3.10 -11.67
CA VAL A 414 -20.01 -2.35 -12.28
C VAL A 414 -20.35 -1.04 -11.55
N GLN A 415 -19.62 -0.73 -10.47
CA GLN A 415 -19.80 0.51 -9.73
C GLN A 415 -19.03 1.68 -10.36
N GLN A 416 -19.39 2.91 -9.96
CA GLN A 416 -18.64 4.10 -10.32
C GLN A 416 -17.27 4.10 -9.64
N LEU A 417 -16.23 4.54 -10.35
CA LEU A 417 -14.87 4.63 -9.85
C LEU A 417 -14.81 5.47 -8.57
N THR A 418 -15.44 6.65 -8.60
CA THR A 418 -15.44 7.58 -7.46
C THR A 418 -16.02 6.96 -6.18
N THR A 419 -17.09 6.18 -6.28
CA THR A 419 -17.74 5.52 -5.13
C THR A 419 -16.81 4.53 -4.47
N VAL A 420 -16.21 3.60 -5.24
CA VAL A 420 -15.34 2.54 -4.67
C VAL A 420 -14.06 3.12 -4.09
N TRP A 421 -13.47 4.15 -4.73
CA TRP A 421 -12.27 4.80 -4.22
C TRP A 421 -12.55 5.60 -2.94
N THR A 422 -13.66 6.34 -2.87
CA THR A 422 -14.01 7.12 -1.67
C THR A 422 -14.30 6.19 -0.49
N LEU A 423 -14.97 5.06 -0.73
CA LEU A 423 -15.22 4.05 0.31
C LEU A 423 -13.92 3.45 0.84
N ALA A 424 -12.97 3.15 -0.06
CA ALA A 424 -11.64 2.68 0.32
C ALA A 424 -10.88 3.74 1.14
N ASP A 425 -10.88 5.00 0.69
CA ASP A 425 -10.24 6.12 1.40
C ASP A 425 -10.76 6.23 2.85
N VAL A 426 -12.07 6.16 3.06
CA VAL A 426 -12.67 6.27 4.41
C VAL A 426 -12.21 5.13 5.32
N LEU A 427 -12.32 3.88 4.86
CA LEU A 427 -12.00 2.71 5.70
C LEU A 427 -10.50 2.58 5.97
N LEU A 428 -9.66 2.79 4.95
CA LEU A 428 -8.21 2.79 5.10
C LEU A 428 -7.76 3.96 5.97
N GLY A 429 -8.38 5.13 5.82
CA GLY A 429 -8.09 6.29 6.66
C GLY A 429 -8.39 6.06 8.14
N LEU A 430 -9.52 5.44 8.47
CA LEU A 430 -9.86 5.06 9.84
C LEU A 430 -8.84 4.06 10.42
N GLY A 431 -8.46 3.04 9.64
CA GLY A 431 -7.43 2.08 10.03
C GLY A 431 -6.09 2.76 10.26
N ALA A 432 -5.69 3.68 9.38
CA ALA A 432 -4.44 4.43 9.49
C ALA A 432 -4.36 5.29 10.76
N ILE A 433 -5.44 5.96 11.15
CA ILE A 433 -5.45 6.76 12.39
C ILE A 433 -5.17 5.88 13.60
N ILE A 434 -5.89 4.76 13.73
CA ILE A 434 -5.71 3.83 14.84
C ILE A 434 -4.27 3.30 14.83
N ASN A 435 -3.77 2.91 13.67
CA ASN A 435 -2.43 2.35 13.52
C ASN A 435 -1.33 3.36 13.85
N LEU A 436 -1.37 4.56 13.27
CA LEU A 436 -0.34 5.57 13.47
C LEU A 436 -0.22 6.01 14.94
N VAL A 437 -1.35 6.15 15.64
CA VAL A 437 -1.34 6.43 17.08
C VAL A 437 -0.67 5.29 17.85
N ALA A 438 -1.03 4.04 17.55
CA ALA A 438 -0.41 2.88 18.19
C ALA A 438 1.10 2.79 17.91
N LEU A 439 1.53 3.07 16.68
CA LEU A 439 2.94 3.10 16.30
C LEU A 439 3.74 4.11 17.13
N VAL A 440 3.23 5.34 17.27
CA VAL A 440 3.88 6.40 18.05
C VAL A 440 4.04 5.98 19.52
N LEU A 441 2.98 5.42 20.11
CA LEU A 441 2.99 4.94 21.50
C LEU A 441 3.98 3.79 21.70
N LEU A 442 4.15 2.91 20.72
CA LEU A 442 5.05 1.75 20.74
C LEU A 442 6.47 2.08 20.23
N SER A 443 6.78 3.33 19.93
CA SER A 443 8.05 3.72 19.30
C SER A 443 9.31 3.29 20.07
N ARG A 444 9.22 3.17 21.39
CA ARG A 444 10.35 2.68 22.24
C ARG A 444 10.76 1.25 21.88
N TRP A 445 9.80 0.40 21.53
CA TRP A 445 10.05 -0.98 21.10
C TRP A 445 10.79 -1.04 19.78
N VAL A 446 10.42 -0.17 18.84
CA VAL A 446 11.11 -0.05 17.53
C VAL A 446 12.57 0.36 17.72
N VAL A 447 12.80 1.40 18.53
CA VAL A 447 14.15 1.89 18.82
C VAL A 447 14.98 0.84 19.56
N GLY A 448 14.36 0.10 20.49
CA GLY A 448 15.02 -1.00 21.21
C GLY A 448 15.47 -2.10 20.26
N ALA A 449 14.57 -2.57 19.38
CA ALA A 449 14.90 -3.59 18.38
C ALA A 449 16.00 -3.12 17.40
N LEU A 450 15.95 -1.84 16.98
CA LEU A 450 16.98 -1.29 16.10
C LEU A 450 18.35 -1.25 16.79
N ARG A 451 18.42 -0.84 18.07
CA ARG A 451 19.65 -0.83 18.85
C ARG A 451 20.22 -2.24 19.08
N ASP A 452 19.34 -3.22 19.37
CA ASP A 452 19.75 -4.62 19.50
C ASP A 452 20.40 -5.11 18.19
N TRP A 453 19.79 -4.82 17.04
CA TRP A 453 20.33 -5.18 15.74
C TRP A 453 21.67 -4.48 15.45
N GLU A 454 21.80 -3.18 15.74
CA GLU A 454 23.03 -2.41 15.55
C GLU A 454 24.17 -2.95 16.42
N ALA A 455 23.89 -3.30 17.68
CA ALA A 455 24.87 -3.88 18.58
C ALA A 455 25.39 -5.25 18.06
N ARG A 456 24.48 -6.12 17.62
CA ARG A 456 24.83 -7.44 17.07
C ARG A 456 25.61 -7.36 15.77
N ARG A 457 25.25 -6.41 14.88
CA ARG A 457 25.98 -6.17 13.64
C ARG A 457 27.45 -5.79 13.89
N GLY A 458 27.74 -5.00 14.92
CA GLY A 458 29.09 -4.63 15.32
C GLY A 458 29.93 -5.81 15.86
N MET A 459 29.28 -6.85 16.40
CA MET A 459 29.95 -8.04 16.94
C MET A 459 30.18 -9.15 15.90
N SER A 460 29.48 -9.14 14.77
CA SER A 460 29.45 -10.20 13.75
C SER A 460 30.72 -10.30 12.87
N THR A 461 31.84 -9.71 13.24
CA THR A 461 33.13 -9.92 12.56
C THR A 461 33.81 -11.23 12.92
N ALA A 462 33.32 -11.99 13.91
CA ALA A 462 33.80 -13.31 14.28
C ALA A 462 32.77 -14.37 13.87
N LYS A 463 33.11 -15.09 12.79
CA LYS A 463 32.56 -16.39 12.31
C LYS A 463 31.31 -16.94 13.01
N GLY A 464 30.19 -16.94 12.28
CA GLY A 464 29.25 -18.09 12.29
C GLY A 464 28.11 -18.07 13.29
N ASP A 465 28.07 -17.18 14.27
CA ASP A 465 26.97 -17.07 15.22
C ASP A 465 26.13 -15.79 14.92
N GLN A 466 25.19 -15.91 14.01
CA GLN A 466 24.10 -14.96 13.93
C GLN A 466 23.27 -15.21 15.20
N SER A 467 23.61 -14.50 16.27
CA SER A 467 22.88 -14.59 17.54
C SER A 467 21.42 -14.25 17.28
N VAL A 468 20.57 -15.27 17.34
CA VAL A 468 19.13 -15.17 17.15
C VAL A 468 18.58 -14.10 18.10
N PHE A 469 17.71 -13.23 17.61
CA PHE A 469 17.04 -12.23 18.46
C PHE A 469 16.27 -12.91 19.59
N ARG A 470 16.38 -12.37 20.80
CA ARG A 470 15.73 -12.90 22.00
C ARG A 470 14.65 -11.97 22.50
N GLY A 471 13.54 -12.55 22.98
CA GLY A 471 12.41 -11.80 23.48
C GLY A 471 12.67 -11.02 24.77
N ASP A 472 13.76 -11.32 25.48
CA ASP A 472 14.23 -10.68 26.71
C ASP A 472 15.47 -9.80 26.50
N SER A 473 15.71 -9.32 25.28
CA SER A 473 16.82 -8.41 24.97
C SER A 473 16.83 -7.19 25.90
N GLU A 474 18.00 -6.84 26.44
CA GLU A 474 18.22 -5.67 27.31
C GLU A 474 17.91 -4.33 26.65
N TYR A 475 17.88 -4.27 25.31
CA TYR A 475 17.55 -3.07 24.57
C TYR A 475 16.04 -2.80 24.48
N LEU A 476 15.20 -3.79 24.80
CA LEU A 476 13.75 -3.66 24.78
C LEU A 476 13.24 -3.00 26.07
N PRO A 477 12.11 -2.26 26.02
CA PRO A 477 11.50 -1.64 27.20
C PRO A 477 11.09 -2.64 28.30
N ALA A 478 10.75 -3.86 27.91
CA ALA A 478 10.40 -4.99 28.76
C ALA A 478 10.57 -6.30 27.96
N PRO A 479 10.58 -7.47 28.61
CA PRO A 479 10.49 -8.74 27.90
C PRO A 479 9.21 -8.81 27.06
N LEU A 480 9.33 -9.38 25.84
CA LEU A 480 8.17 -9.59 24.99
C LEU A 480 7.21 -10.61 25.60
N PRO A 481 5.93 -10.61 25.24
CA PRO A 481 5.01 -11.69 25.60
C PRO A 481 5.47 -13.01 24.95
N GLU A 482 5.36 -14.13 25.68
CA GLU A 482 5.72 -15.47 25.20
C GLU A 482 5.02 -15.86 23.88
N GLY A 483 5.65 -16.68 23.07
CA GLY A 483 5.01 -17.37 21.95
C GLY A 483 5.73 -17.36 20.60
N ALA A 484 6.57 -16.38 20.27
CA ALA A 484 7.21 -16.31 18.95
C ALA A 484 8.74 -16.23 18.98
N TRP A 485 9.31 -15.74 20.05
CA TRP A 485 10.76 -15.54 20.21
C TRP A 485 11.31 -16.37 21.37
N GLU A 486 12.55 -16.83 21.24
CA GLU A 486 13.27 -17.52 22.30
C GLU A 486 13.70 -16.55 23.40
N TYR A 487 13.94 -17.07 24.60
CA TYR A 487 14.44 -16.32 25.75
C TYR A 487 15.80 -16.86 26.19
N SER A 488 16.58 -16.05 26.90
CA SER A 488 17.81 -16.53 27.55
C SER A 488 17.42 -17.64 28.52
N THR A 489 18.07 -18.78 28.43
CA THR A 489 17.84 -19.91 29.35
C THR A 489 18.03 -19.45 30.80
N GLY A 490 16.95 -19.40 31.57
CA GLY A 490 17.04 -18.99 32.99
C GLY A 490 15.75 -18.44 33.61
N ARG A 491 14.60 -18.51 32.89
CA ARG A 491 13.29 -18.24 33.48
C ARG A 491 12.31 -19.34 33.16
#